data_468defd3676cb26b86871b56c16004c5
#
_entry.id   468defd3676cb26b86871b56c16004c5
#
_cell.length_a   1.000
_cell.length_b   1.000
_cell.length_c   1.000
_cell.angle_alpha   90.00
_cell.angle_beta   90.00
_cell.angle_gamma   90.00
#
_symmetry.space_group_name_H-M   'P 1'
#
loop_
_entity.id
_entity.type
_entity.pdbx_description
1 polymer ?
#
loop_
_entity_poly.entity_id
_entity_poly.type
_entity_poly.pdbx_seq_one_letter_code
_entity_poly.pdbx_strand_id
1 'polypeptide(L)'
;MQYLKQSIFCLTLILFIIFNVNFCNVTLGNPLPYEYDDNYGGAPVSVNYTSSVFFKQEIINVTLNSSKANVNALYSFKNNGVTSINLSIILPIPWAVWSPEKLQTLNLVLEENHIPIAYTWLDSRDLRDLGDFWKFHIYEGIAFNMSFAAAEEKTVHVKYSRDYEITESDDIVGKNSFYEYTYLIGTARAWNHTLESAYFEFWIPKNLCSEKPQSNVEMSMKETFDYYILSVEHENWLPSSNDEVIGVRWNNTTGNRIWFAILLFGSVPVLSIIIAILINKIKKSEVWVRDYKNLETPEQSGSPTAKVQENMKSSK
;
A
#
# COMPACT_ATOMS: atom_id res chain seq x y z
N MET A 1 -51.78 3.09 8.48
CA MET A 1 -50.67 3.16 9.45
C MET A 1 -49.73 1.95 9.42
N GLN A 2 -50.24 0.73 9.37
CA GLN A 2 -49.42 -0.50 9.32
C GLN A 2 -48.52 -0.60 8.03
N TYR A 3 -49.07 -0.27 6.86
CA TYR A 3 -48.34 -0.24 5.59
C TYR A 3 -47.20 0.78 5.56
N LEU A 4 -47.38 1.97 6.18
CA LEU A 4 -46.33 2.98 6.23
C LEU A 4 -45.13 2.51 7.07
N LYS A 5 -45.41 1.84 8.20
CA LYS A 5 -44.32 1.24 9.03
C LYS A 5 -43.55 0.16 8.29
N GLN A 6 -44.22 -0.69 7.53
CA GLN A 6 -43.59 -1.72 6.72
C GLN A 6 -42.73 -1.11 5.59
N SER A 7 -43.24 -0.07 4.91
CA SER A 7 -42.48 0.61 3.85
C SER A 7 -41.22 1.29 4.40
N ILE A 8 -41.30 1.95 5.55
CA ILE A 8 -40.13 2.59 6.19
C ILE A 8 -39.11 1.53 6.60
N PHE A 9 -39.57 0.41 7.17
CA PHE A 9 -38.67 -0.69 7.55
C PHE A 9 -37.99 -1.33 6.32
N CYS A 10 -38.72 -1.59 5.24
CA CYS A 10 -38.16 -2.11 4.01
C CYS A 10 -37.15 -1.14 3.38
N LEU A 11 -37.46 0.17 3.35
CA LEU A 11 -36.54 1.18 2.82
C LEU A 11 -35.24 1.25 3.64
N THR A 12 -35.34 1.20 4.97
CA THR A 12 -34.16 1.21 5.85
C THR A 12 -33.31 -0.05 5.66
N LEU A 13 -33.96 -1.21 5.50
CA LEU A 13 -33.27 -2.47 5.24
C LEU A 13 -32.57 -2.49 3.86
N ILE A 14 -33.26 -1.97 2.83
CA ILE A 14 -32.68 -1.83 1.48
C ILE A 14 -31.47 -0.88 1.50
N LEU A 15 -31.57 0.28 2.15
CA LEU A 15 -30.47 1.20 2.31
C LEU A 15 -29.30 0.56 3.08
N PHE A 16 -29.60 -0.22 4.12
CA PHE A 16 -28.57 -0.93 4.89
C PHE A 16 -27.88 -2.01 4.04
N ILE A 17 -28.63 -2.75 3.22
CA ILE A 17 -28.08 -3.76 2.31
C ILE A 17 -27.23 -3.10 1.21
N ILE A 18 -27.73 -2.04 0.56
CA ILE A 18 -27.00 -1.31 -0.49
C ILE A 18 -25.70 -0.74 0.08
N PHE A 19 -25.75 -0.21 1.30
CA PHE A 19 -24.58 0.34 1.98
C PHE A 19 -23.54 -0.75 2.28
N ASN A 20 -23.97 -1.92 2.80
CA ASN A 20 -23.03 -3.01 3.10
C ASN A 20 -22.48 -3.69 1.85
N VAL A 21 -23.26 -3.86 0.78
CA VAL A 21 -22.78 -4.45 -0.48
C VAL A 21 -21.77 -3.56 -1.17
N ASN A 22 -21.95 -2.25 -1.17
CA ASN A 22 -20.94 -1.33 -1.69
C ASN A 22 -19.66 -1.31 -0.83
N PHE A 23 -19.78 -1.60 0.46
CA PHE A 23 -18.64 -1.67 1.37
C PHE A 23 -17.75 -2.90 1.17
N CYS A 24 -18.35 -4.05 0.88
CA CYS A 24 -17.59 -5.28 0.62
C CYS A 24 -16.81 -5.22 -0.73
N ASN A 25 -17.26 -4.40 -1.67
CA ASN A 25 -16.61 -4.29 -2.98
C ASN A 25 -15.42 -3.30 -3.01
N VAL A 26 -15.29 -2.41 -2.00
CA VAL A 26 -14.19 -1.43 -1.93
C VAL A 26 -12.88 -2.04 -1.40
N THR A 27 -12.95 -3.22 -0.77
CA THR A 27 -11.76 -3.91 -0.23
C THR A 27 -11.07 -4.87 -1.21
N LEU A 28 -11.64 -5.05 -2.39
CA LEU A 28 -11.02 -5.80 -3.49
C LEU A 28 -10.40 -4.84 -4.52
N GLY A 29 -9.59 -3.90 -4.06
CA GLY A 29 -8.68 -3.18 -4.95
C GLY A 29 -7.80 -4.23 -5.63
N ASN A 30 -7.92 -4.36 -6.96
CA ASN A 30 -6.92 -5.07 -7.73
C ASN A 30 -5.56 -4.53 -7.30
N PRO A 31 -4.58 -5.38 -7.03
CA PRO A 31 -3.21 -4.90 -6.87
C PRO A 31 -2.91 -4.10 -8.14
N LEU A 32 -2.64 -2.81 -7.96
CA LEU A 32 -2.15 -1.98 -9.06
C LEU A 32 -0.96 -2.73 -9.66
N PRO A 33 -0.85 -2.82 -10.98
CA PRO A 33 0.36 -3.36 -11.59
C PRO A 33 1.54 -2.59 -10.99
N TYR A 34 2.62 -3.30 -10.67
CA TYR A 34 3.86 -2.67 -10.26
C TYR A 34 4.25 -1.68 -11.38
N GLU A 35 4.03 -0.38 -11.17
CA GLU A 35 4.61 0.63 -12.02
C GLU A 35 6.10 0.66 -11.68
N TYR A 36 6.91 0.31 -12.67
CA TYR A 36 8.36 0.36 -12.56
C TYR A 36 8.78 1.83 -12.45
N ASP A 37 9.03 2.29 -11.24
CA ASP A 37 9.78 3.51 -11.06
C ASP A 37 11.28 3.16 -11.16
N ASP A 38 12.05 3.91 -11.96
CA ASP A 38 13.46 3.65 -12.29
C ASP A 38 14.43 3.84 -11.09
N ASN A 39 13.93 3.78 -9.87
CA ASN A 39 14.60 4.17 -8.63
C ASN A 39 15.17 2.99 -7.81
N TYR A 40 15.71 1.97 -8.46
CA TYR A 40 16.16 0.77 -7.74
C TYR A 40 17.66 0.82 -7.39
N GLY A 41 17.98 0.53 -6.12
CA GLY A 41 19.30 0.00 -5.78
C GLY A 41 19.36 -1.47 -6.21
N GLY A 42 20.53 -1.95 -6.61
CA GLY A 42 20.64 -3.29 -7.18
C GLY A 42 21.96 -3.97 -6.85
N ALA A 43 22.09 -5.21 -7.32
CA ALA A 43 23.31 -5.98 -7.23
C ALA A 43 24.47 -5.29 -7.97
N PRO A 44 25.72 -5.42 -7.48
CA PRO A 44 26.88 -4.83 -8.11
C PRO A 44 27.13 -5.40 -9.51
N VAL A 45 27.68 -4.59 -10.41
CA VAL A 45 28.08 -4.98 -11.78
C VAL A 45 29.54 -4.69 -12.02
N SER A 46 30.20 -5.46 -12.88
CA SER A 46 31.58 -5.20 -13.28
C SER A 46 31.65 -4.28 -14.49
N VAL A 47 32.50 -3.24 -14.42
CA VAL A 47 32.79 -2.36 -15.57
C VAL A 47 33.57 -3.12 -16.64
N ASN A 48 34.57 -3.87 -16.22
CA ASN A 48 35.40 -4.64 -17.11
C ASN A 48 35.12 -6.13 -16.90
N TYR A 49 34.19 -6.67 -17.66
CA TYR A 49 33.86 -8.09 -17.59
C TYR A 49 35.13 -8.92 -17.70
N THR A 50 35.32 -9.81 -16.76
CA THR A 50 36.33 -10.84 -16.78
C THR A 50 35.73 -12.18 -16.46
N SER A 51 36.03 -13.20 -17.24
CA SER A 51 35.58 -14.56 -16.95
C SER A 51 36.25 -15.19 -15.72
N SER A 52 37.21 -14.48 -15.10
CA SER A 52 37.99 -15.01 -13.98
C SER A 52 37.39 -14.64 -12.62
N VAL A 53 36.70 -13.52 -12.49
CA VAL A 53 36.05 -13.13 -11.23
C VAL A 53 34.56 -13.43 -11.30
N PHE A 54 34.07 -14.17 -10.33
CA PHE A 54 32.68 -14.58 -10.20
C PHE A 54 32.01 -13.80 -9.08
N PHE A 55 30.84 -13.25 -9.33
CA PHE A 55 29.91 -12.80 -8.30
C PHE A 55 29.23 -14.03 -7.72
N LYS A 56 29.68 -14.43 -6.55
CA LYS A 56 29.37 -15.74 -5.96
C LYS A 56 28.07 -15.74 -5.17
N GLN A 57 27.91 -14.71 -4.32
CA GLN A 57 26.82 -14.67 -3.36
C GLN A 57 26.32 -13.25 -3.12
N GLU A 58 25.01 -13.15 -2.92
CA GLU A 58 24.32 -11.93 -2.52
C GLU A 58 23.44 -12.20 -1.29
N ILE A 59 23.60 -11.41 -0.24
CA ILE A 59 22.74 -11.44 0.96
C ILE A 59 22.23 -10.03 1.21
N ILE A 60 20.92 -9.82 1.11
CA ILE A 60 20.28 -8.53 1.26
C ILE A 60 19.31 -8.59 2.43
N ASN A 61 19.57 -7.78 3.46
CA ASN A 61 18.65 -7.58 4.57
C ASN A 61 18.15 -6.14 4.55
N VAL A 62 16.85 -5.97 4.46
CA VAL A 62 16.18 -4.68 4.44
C VAL A 62 15.30 -4.54 5.67
N THR A 63 15.57 -3.50 6.46
CA THR A 63 14.70 -3.15 7.59
C THR A 63 13.96 -1.86 7.26
N LEU A 64 12.63 -1.96 7.19
CA LEU A 64 11.78 -0.82 6.92
C LEU A 64 11.41 -0.10 8.23
N ASN A 65 11.26 1.22 8.17
CA ASN A 65 10.71 2.02 9.25
C ASN A 65 9.63 2.96 8.67
N SER A 66 9.18 3.96 9.39
CA SER A 66 8.09 4.84 8.95
C SER A 66 8.40 5.70 7.72
N SER A 67 9.66 5.84 7.32
CA SER A 67 10.07 6.74 6.22
C SER A 67 11.21 6.21 5.37
N LYS A 68 11.96 5.23 5.87
CA LYS A 68 13.19 4.75 5.22
C LYS A 68 13.31 3.24 5.23
N ALA A 69 13.96 2.74 4.18
CA ALA A 69 14.51 1.40 4.10
C ALA A 69 16.00 1.45 4.47
N ASN A 70 16.40 0.68 5.47
CA ASN A 70 17.79 0.48 5.82
C ASN A 70 18.26 -0.83 5.19
N VAL A 71 19.14 -0.71 4.22
CA VAL A 71 19.70 -1.83 3.48
C VAL A 71 21.02 -2.24 4.09
N ASN A 72 21.20 -3.53 4.28
CA ASN A 72 22.43 -4.16 4.74
C ASN A 72 22.74 -5.32 3.79
N ALA A 73 23.71 -5.15 2.92
CA ALA A 73 24.05 -6.05 1.86
C ALA A 73 25.44 -6.64 2.02
N LEU A 74 25.59 -7.92 1.72
CA LEU A 74 26.87 -8.61 1.61
C LEU A 74 26.99 -9.20 0.20
N TYR A 75 28.07 -8.87 -0.47
CA TYR A 75 28.40 -9.33 -1.81
C TYR A 75 29.73 -10.08 -1.79
N SER A 76 29.70 -11.36 -2.18
CA SER A 76 30.91 -12.18 -2.24
C SER A 76 31.38 -12.39 -3.67
N PHE A 77 32.66 -12.21 -3.91
CA PHE A 77 33.32 -12.35 -5.21
C PHE A 77 34.51 -13.29 -5.09
N LYS A 78 34.77 -14.06 -6.13
CA LYS A 78 35.89 -15.00 -6.16
C LYS A 78 36.64 -14.92 -7.47
N ASN A 79 37.94 -14.73 -7.39
CA ASN A 79 38.83 -14.90 -8.55
C ASN A 79 39.17 -16.39 -8.74
N ASN A 80 38.57 -17.02 -9.72
CA ASN A 80 38.90 -18.42 -10.08
C ASN A 80 40.10 -18.51 -11.03
N GLY A 81 40.70 -17.37 -11.41
CA GLY A 81 41.90 -17.34 -12.25
C GLY A 81 43.16 -17.63 -11.46
N VAL A 82 44.24 -17.90 -12.22
CA VAL A 82 45.59 -18.21 -11.69
C VAL A 82 46.48 -16.97 -11.53
N THR A 83 45.98 -15.80 -11.91
CA THR A 83 46.70 -14.52 -11.82
C THR A 83 45.91 -13.50 -10.98
N SER A 84 46.62 -12.52 -10.43
CA SER A 84 45.99 -11.38 -9.78
C SER A 84 45.25 -10.54 -10.80
N ILE A 85 44.09 -9.96 -10.38
CA ILE A 85 43.26 -9.11 -11.22
C ILE A 85 42.74 -7.89 -10.44
N ASN A 86 42.67 -6.74 -11.10
CA ASN A 86 42.00 -5.57 -10.60
C ASN A 86 40.67 -5.42 -11.31
N LEU A 87 39.60 -5.25 -10.54
CA LEU A 87 38.23 -5.14 -11.03
C LEU A 87 37.62 -3.82 -10.59
N SER A 88 37.02 -3.11 -11.51
CA SER A 88 36.17 -1.95 -11.20
C SER A 88 34.71 -2.42 -11.15
N ILE A 89 34.05 -2.14 -10.04
CA ILE A 89 32.71 -2.56 -9.73
C ILE A 89 31.82 -1.33 -9.57
N ILE A 90 30.65 -1.35 -10.17
CA ILE A 90 29.60 -0.34 -9.96
C ILE A 90 28.53 -0.96 -9.08
N LEU A 91 28.18 -0.27 -8.00
CA LEU A 91 27.01 -0.56 -7.21
C LEU A 91 25.89 0.42 -7.61
N PRO A 92 24.79 -0.07 -8.19
CA PRO A 92 23.63 0.75 -8.51
C PRO A 92 23.06 1.40 -7.25
N ILE A 93 22.82 2.68 -7.31
CA ILE A 93 22.17 3.44 -6.24
C ILE A 93 20.85 3.98 -6.78
N PRO A 94 19.79 3.99 -5.98
CA PRO A 94 18.49 4.49 -6.43
C PRO A 94 18.56 5.94 -6.93
N TRP A 95 17.93 6.23 -8.05
CA TRP A 95 17.95 7.55 -8.73
C TRP A 95 17.40 8.72 -7.90
N ALA A 96 16.72 8.50 -6.80
CA ALA A 96 16.27 9.58 -5.91
C ALA A 96 17.41 10.48 -5.40
N VAL A 97 18.68 10.13 -5.70
CA VAL A 97 19.88 10.85 -5.26
C VAL A 97 20.44 11.70 -6.41
N TRP A 98 19.76 12.81 -6.72
CA TRP A 98 20.11 13.71 -7.84
C TRP A 98 21.41 14.50 -7.68
N SER A 99 22.12 14.37 -6.57
CA SER A 99 23.36 15.11 -6.35
C SER A 99 24.30 14.40 -5.39
N PRO A 100 25.63 14.64 -5.50
CA PRO A 100 26.62 14.14 -4.53
C PRO A 100 26.33 14.54 -3.08
N GLU A 101 25.64 15.66 -2.87
CA GLU A 101 25.24 16.13 -1.54
C GLU A 101 24.17 15.19 -0.92
N LYS A 102 23.31 14.59 -1.72
CA LYS A 102 22.32 13.63 -1.26
C LYS A 102 22.92 12.26 -0.91
N LEU A 103 24.10 11.91 -1.44
CA LEU A 103 24.83 10.71 -0.99
C LEU A 103 25.09 10.72 0.53
N GLN A 104 25.29 11.90 1.11
CA GLN A 104 25.44 12.03 2.55
C GLN A 104 24.16 11.62 3.30
N THR A 105 22.99 11.78 2.66
CA THR A 105 21.71 11.40 3.26
C THR A 105 21.49 9.88 3.26
N LEU A 106 22.21 9.15 2.39
CA LEU A 106 22.13 7.68 2.35
C LEU A 106 22.88 7.03 3.51
N ASN A 107 23.76 7.74 4.22
CA ASN A 107 24.65 7.16 5.24
C ASN A 107 25.39 5.92 4.69
N LEU A 108 25.90 6.04 3.46
CA LEU A 108 26.52 4.93 2.77
C LEU A 108 27.81 4.49 3.46
N VAL A 109 27.89 3.20 3.77
CA VAL A 109 29.06 2.51 4.26
C VAL A 109 29.43 1.43 3.24
N LEU A 110 30.67 1.44 2.77
CA LEU A 110 31.24 0.44 1.85
C LEU A 110 32.55 -0.06 2.44
N GLU A 111 32.60 -1.36 2.77
CA GLU A 111 33.71 -1.95 3.51
C GLU A 111 34.10 -3.32 2.96
N GLU A 112 35.40 -3.61 2.97
CA GLU A 112 35.97 -4.96 2.84
C GLU A 112 36.63 -5.33 4.18
N ASN A 113 36.19 -6.40 4.83
CA ASN A 113 36.72 -6.83 6.13
C ASN A 113 36.76 -5.70 7.20
N HIS A 114 35.71 -4.87 7.25
CA HIS A 114 35.59 -3.68 8.12
C HIS A 114 36.58 -2.55 7.77
N ILE A 115 37.24 -2.60 6.62
CA ILE A 115 38.09 -1.52 6.13
C ILE A 115 37.31 -0.73 5.08
N PRO A 116 37.12 0.58 5.25
CA PRO A 116 36.41 1.38 4.27
C PRO A 116 37.06 1.34 2.89
N ILE A 117 36.23 1.15 1.86
CA ILE A 117 36.63 1.20 0.46
C ILE A 117 36.34 2.60 -0.07
N ALA A 118 37.35 3.22 -0.72
CA ALA A 118 37.13 4.45 -1.45
C ALA A 118 36.27 4.24 -2.69
N TYR A 119 35.34 5.12 -2.93
CA TYR A 119 34.43 5.06 -4.08
C TYR A 119 34.30 6.42 -4.78
N THR A 120 33.84 6.38 -6.01
CA THR A 120 33.54 7.55 -6.84
C THR A 120 32.06 7.49 -7.23
N TRP A 121 31.37 8.62 -7.11
CA TRP A 121 30.01 8.74 -7.63
C TRP A 121 30.03 8.80 -9.15
N LEU A 122 29.08 8.09 -9.79
CA LEU A 122 28.86 8.09 -11.22
C LEU A 122 27.42 8.55 -11.52
N ASP A 123 27.30 9.58 -12.33
CA ASP A 123 26.00 10.00 -12.87
C ASP A 123 25.69 9.25 -14.18
N SER A 124 24.52 9.52 -14.76
CA SER A 124 24.06 8.88 -15.98
C SER A 124 24.97 9.18 -17.20
N ARG A 125 25.78 10.24 -17.18
CA ARG A 125 26.74 10.54 -18.25
C ARG A 125 27.98 9.70 -18.09
N ASP A 126 28.53 9.62 -16.88
CA ASP A 126 29.68 8.80 -16.56
C ASP A 126 29.39 7.32 -16.88
N LEU A 127 28.22 6.84 -16.51
CA LEU A 127 27.80 5.45 -16.81
C LEU A 127 27.69 5.17 -18.31
N ARG A 128 27.21 6.14 -19.09
CA ARG A 128 27.12 6.04 -20.55
C ARG A 128 28.48 5.91 -21.21
N ASP A 129 29.46 6.63 -20.68
CA ASP A 129 30.84 6.59 -21.18
C ASP A 129 31.56 5.26 -20.82
N LEU A 130 31.13 4.60 -19.76
CA LEU A 130 31.67 3.32 -19.30
C LEU A 130 31.05 2.10 -20.02
N GLY A 131 29.85 2.21 -20.59
CA GLY A 131 29.20 1.12 -21.31
C GLY A 131 27.67 1.13 -21.31
N ASP A 132 27.07 0.00 -21.71
CA ASP A 132 25.64 -0.17 -21.90
C ASP A 132 24.89 -0.47 -20.57
N PHE A 133 25.22 0.21 -19.48
CA PHE A 133 24.63 -0.04 -18.14
C PHE A 133 23.13 0.26 -18.09
N TRP A 134 22.63 1.09 -19.00
CA TRP A 134 21.21 1.34 -19.16
C TRP A 134 20.39 0.07 -19.45
N LYS A 135 20.99 -0.97 -20.03
CA LYS A 135 20.35 -2.27 -20.26
C LYS A 135 20.01 -3.00 -18.96
N PHE A 136 20.62 -2.58 -17.86
CA PHE A 136 20.38 -3.11 -16.52
C PHE A 136 19.65 -2.10 -15.64
N HIS A 137 19.03 -1.08 -16.22
CA HIS A 137 18.33 -0.01 -15.49
C HIS A 137 19.20 0.72 -14.45
N ILE A 138 20.52 0.81 -14.73
CA ILE A 138 21.49 1.50 -13.90
C ILE A 138 21.67 2.91 -14.46
N TYR A 139 21.17 3.90 -13.75
CA TYR A 139 21.25 5.32 -14.14
C TYR A 139 22.21 6.13 -13.27
N GLU A 140 22.43 5.66 -12.06
CA GLU A 140 23.35 6.25 -11.10
C GLU A 140 23.99 5.14 -10.26
N GLY A 141 25.18 5.41 -9.70
CA GLY A 141 25.86 4.44 -8.87
C GLY A 141 27.15 4.95 -8.25
N ILE A 142 27.78 4.08 -7.50
CA ILE A 142 29.14 4.30 -7.02
C ILE A 142 30.08 3.28 -7.68
N ALA A 143 31.24 3.75 -8.13
CA ALA A 143 32.31 2.89 -8.61
C ALA A 143 33.40 2.72 -7.55
N PHE A 144 33.86 1.52 -7.37
CA PHE A 144 35.00 1.19 -6.52
C PHE A 144 35.86 0.10 -7.14
N ASN A 145 37.12 0.05 -6.73
CA ASN A 145 38.07 -0.91 -7.26
C ASN A 145 38.41 -1.97 -6.23
N MET A 146 38.50 -3.21 -6.69
CA MET A 146 38.94 -4.35 -5.91
C MET A 146 40.09 -5.08 -6.60
N SER A 147 41.12 -5.44 -5.85
CA SER A 147 42.22 -6.26 -6.29
C SER A 147 42.08 -7.65 -5.72
N PHE A 148 42.14 -8.66 -6.55
CA PHE A 148 42.08 -10.06 -6.18
C PHE A 148 43.41 -10.75 -6.50
N ALA A 149 44.00 -11.48 -5.56
CA ALA A 149 45.03 -12.46 -5.85
C ALA A 149 44.44 -13.67 -6.59
N ALA A 150 45.25 -14.55 -7.07
CA ALA A 150 44.82 -15.83 -7.66
C ALA A 150 44.04 -16.66 -6.62
N ALA A 151 42.88 -17.18 -7.00
CA ALA A 151 41.96 -17.96 -6.19
C ALA A 151 41.40 -17.25 -4.94
N GLU A 152 41.57 -15.95 -4.82
CA GLU A 152 41.12 -15.17 -3.66
C GLU A 152 39.61 -14.96 -3.72
N GLU A 153 38.98 -15.07 -2.53
CA GLU A 153 37.59 -14.73 -2.30
C GLU A 153 37.51 -13.49 -1.40
N LYS A 154 36.67 -12.53 -1.76
CA LYS A 154 36.44 -11.30 -1.01
C LYS A 154 34.97 -11.01 -0.82
N THR A 155 34.66 -10.42 0.34
CA THR A 155 33.28 -9.99 0.66
C THR A 155 33.25 -8.48 0.89
N VAL A 156 32.33 -7.83 0.21
CA VAL A 156 32.05 -6.41 0.37
C VAL A 156 30.76 -6.26 1.17
N HIS A 157 30.84 -5.45 2.22
CA HIS A 157 29.71 -5.08 3.04
C HIS A 157 29.24 -3.69 2.65
N VAL A 158 27.97 -3.55 2.33
CA VAL A 158 27.32 -2.29 1.95
C VAL A 158 26.15 -2.01 2.88
N LYS A 159 26.13 -0.80 3.45
CA LYS A 159 24.99 -0.31 4.22
C LYS A 159 24.58 1.03 3.68
N TYR A 160 23.26 1.23 3.53
CA TYR A 160 22.71 2.54 3.22
C TYR A 160 21.26 2.65 3.67
N SER A 161 20.78 3.88 3.78
CA SER A 161 19.38 4.18 4.05
C SER A 161 18.80 4.97 2.91
N ARG A 162 17.63 4.59 2.41
CA ARG A 162 16.91 5.33 1.37
C ARG A 162 15.45 5.49 1.73
N ASP A 163 14.82 6.53 1.18
CA ASP A 163 13.37 6.64 1.21
C ASP A 163 12.76 5.55 0.32
N TYR A 164 11.58 5.06 0.67
CA TYR A 164 10.82 4.15 -0.15
C TYR A 164 9.57 4.85 -0.70
N GLU A 165 8.98 4.27 -1.71
CA GLU A 165 7.85 4.85 -2.40
C GLU A 165 6.58 4.79 -1.54
N ILE A 166 5.84 5.90 -1.56
CA ILE A 166 4.55 6.05 -0.90
C ILE A 166 3.54 6.51 -1.94
N THR A 167 2.62 5.63 -2.30
CA THR A 167 1.50 6.00 -3.16
C THR A 167 0.28 6.28 -2.30
N GLU A 168 -0.19 7.52 -2.33
CA GLU A 168 -1.43 7.91 -1.65
C GLU A 168 -2.59 7.82 -2.61
N SER A 169 -3.64 7.08 -2.27
CA SER A 169 -4.93 7.13 -2.96
C SER A 169 -5.97 7.77 -2.05
N ASP A 170 -6.61 8.82 -2.56
CA ASP A 170 -7.73 9.47 -1.89
C ASP A 170 -9.02 8.72 -2.26
N ASP A 171 -9.44 7.79 -1.41
CA ASP A 171 -10.76 7.19 -1.51
C ASP A 171 -11.80 8.02 -0.75
N ILE A 172 -13.08 7.87 -1.15
CA ILE A 172 -14.24 8.52 -0.47
C ILE A 172 -14.26 8.20 1.04
N VAL A 173 -13.60 7.13 1.44
CA VAL A 173 -13.56 6.60 2.81
C VAL A 173 -12.33 7.05 3.60
N GLY A 174 -11.34 7.69 2.92
CA GLY A 174 -10.12 8.20 3.54
C GLY A 174 -8.86 7.97 2.71
N LYS A 175 -7.75 8.48 3.19
CA LYS A 175 -6.44 8.23 2.56
C LYS A 175 -5.98 6.81 2.84
N ASN A 176 -5.80 6.04 1.78
CA ASN A 176 -5.07 4.77 1.82
C ASN A 176 -3.64 5.06 1.36
N SER A 177 -2.66 4.83 2.21
CA SER A 177 -1.27 4.95 1.83
C SER A 177 -0.73 3.55 1.55
N PHE A 178 -0.29 3.35 0.33
CA PHE A 178 0.42 2.14 -0.08
C PHE A 178 1.90 2.44 -0.04
N TYR A 179 2.63 1.55 0.57
CA TYR A 179 4.08 1.61 0.70
C TYR A 179 4.68 0.49 -0.11
N GLU A 180 5.72 0.80 -0.87
CA GLU A 180 6.42 -0.16 -1.68
C GLU A 180 7.94 0.01 -1.54
N TYR A 181 8.64 -1.11 -1.43
CA TYR A 181 10.08 -1.16 -1.52
C TYR A 181 10.48 -2.23 -2.52
N THR A 182 11.34 -1.88 -3.45
CA THR A 182 11.86 -2.77 -4.49
C THR A 182 13.38 -2.78 -4.51
N TYR A 183 13.94 -3.92 -4.88
CA TYR A 183 15.37 -4.14 -5.08
C TYR A 183 15.60 -4.80 -6.44
N LEU A 184 16.47 -4.21 -7.27
CA LEU A 184 16.76 -4.67 -8.61
C LEU A 184 17.77 -5.84 -8.57
N ILE A 185 17.30 -7.03 -8.83
CA ILE A 185 18.12 -8.25 -8.85
C ILE A 185 18.66 -8.55 -10.24
N GLY A 186 18.03 -8.06 -11.29
CA GLY A 186 18.38 -8.28 -12.67
C GLY A 186 19.81 -7.86 -13.03
N THR A 187 20.39 -6.90 -12.30
CA THR A 187 21.78 -6.45 -12.47
C THR A 187 22.82 -7.57 -12.28
N ALA A 188 22.50 -8.61 -11.50
CA ALA A 188 23.38 -9.76 -11.32
C ALA A 188 23.67 -10.50 -12.66
N ARG A 189 22.80 -10.35 -13.67
CA ARG A 189 23.03 -10.90 -15.03
C ARG A 189 24.26 -10.31 -15.74
N ALA A 190 24.70 -9.12 -15.34
CA ALA A 190 25.90 -8.50 -15.90
C ALA A 190 27.17 -9.35 -15.69
N TRP A 191 27.15 -10.26 -14.73
CA TRP A 191 28.26 -11.19 -14.47
C TRP A 191 28.27 -12.41 -15.40
N ASN A 192 27.20 -12.61 -16.20
CA ASN A 192 27.06 -13.67 -17.20
C ASN A 192 27.29 -15.11 -16.66
N HIS A 193 26.98 -15.32 -15.39
CA HIS A 193 27.00 -16.66 -14.75
C HIS A 193 26.00 -16.70 -13.60
N THR A 194 25.68 -17.89 -13.11
CA THR A 194 24.80 -18.09 -11.97
C THR A 194 25.51 -17.73 -10.66
N LEU A 195 24.77 -17.12 -9.72
CA LEU A 195 25.19 -17.01 -8.34
C LEU A 195 25.08 -18.36 -7.65
N GLU A 196 26.02 -18.70 -6.78
CA GLU A 196 25.91 -19.90 -5.95
C GLU A 196 24.73 -19.80 -5.00
N SER A 197 24.51 -18.60 -4.40
CA SER A 197 23.32 -18.32 -3.60
C SER A 197 22.95 -16.84 -3.61
N ALA A 198 21.65 -16.56 -3.48
CA ALA A 198 21.13 -15.24 -3.24
C ALA A 198 20.04 -15.32 -2.15
N TYR A 199 20.16 -14.50 -1.11
CA TYR A 199 19.23 -14.44 -0.01
C TYR A 199 18.72 -13.04 0.19
N PHE A 200 17.38 -12.88 0.25
CA PHE A 200 16.72 -11.60 0.45
C PHE A 200 15.79 -11.70 1.64
N GLU A 201 15.87 -10.72 2.54
CA GLU A 201 15.06 -10.68 3.74
C GLU A 201 14.56 -9.25 4.02
N PHE A 202 13.25 -9.09 4.22
CA PHE A 202 12.58 -7.82 4.47
C PHE A 202 11.89 -7.84 5.82
N TRP A 203 12.25 -6.91 6.69
CA TRP A 203 11.69 -6.71 8.02
C TRP A 203 10.72 -5.54 7.99
N ILE A 204 9.43 -5.80 8.08
CA ILE A 204 8.36 -4.80 7.97
C ILE A 204 7.68 -4.67 9.33
N PRO A 205 7.75 -3.49 10.00
CA PRO A 205 7.12 -3.30 11.30
C PRO A 205 5.60 -3.47 11.21
N LYS A 206 5.03 -4.25 12.11
CA LYS A 206 3.58 -4.51 12.13
C LYS A 206 2.74 -3.26 12.36
N ASN A 207 3.27 -2.28 13.09
CA ASN A 207 2.60 -1.00 13.33
C ASN A 207 2.49 -0.12 12.06
N LEU A 208 3.23 -0.43 11.00
CA LEU A 208 3.12 0.22 9.69
C LEU A 208 2.12 -0.49 8.77
N CYS A 209 1.62 -1.66 9.16
CA CYS A 209 0.77 -2.50 8.32
C CYS A 209 -0.65 -2.58 8.88
N SER A 210 -1.65 -2.28 8.07
CA SER A 210 -3.05 -2.58 8.39
C SER A 210 -3.43 -4.02 8.02
N GLU A 211 -2.68 -4.62 7.10
CA GLU A 211 -2.84 -5.99 6.62
C GLU A 211 -1.45 -6.64 6.45
N LYS A 212 -1.41 -7.95 6.24
CA LYS A 212 -0.15 -8.64 5.96
C LYS A 212 0.49 -8.10 4.68
N PRO A 213 1.80 -7.83 4.69
CA PRO A 213 2.50 -7.37 3.50
C PRO A 213 2.46 -8.43 2.40
N GLN A 214 2.60 -7.99 1.16
CA GLN A 214 2.64 -8.82 -0.03
C GLN A 214 3.99 -8.69 -0.72
N SER A 215 4.35 -9.67 -1.53
CA SER A 215 5.54 -9.65 -2.38
C SER A 215 5.17 -10.00 -3.82
N ASN A 216 5.95 -9.49 -4.79
CA ASN A 216 5.82 -9.82 -6.21
C ASN A 216 6.38 -11.21 -6.57
N VAL A 217 7.16 -11.81 -5.68
CA VAL A 217 7.68 -13.17 -5.78
C VAL A 217 7.20 -14.02 -4.61
N GLU A 218 7.22 -15.33 -4.76
CA GLU A 218 6.88 -16.23 -3.66
C GLU A 218 7.95 -16.15 -2.56
N MET A 219 7.56 -15.70 -1.38
CA MET A 219 8.42 -15.56 -0.21
C MET A 219 7.85 -16.31 0.99
N SER A 220 8.72 -16.87 1.80
CA SER A 220 8.32 -17.33 3.13
C SER A 220 8.02 -16.14 4.02
N MET A 221 6.94 -16.25 4.84
CA MET A 221 6.59 -15.21 5.79
C MET A 221 6.63 -15.76 7.22
N LYS A 222 7.42 -15.10 8.06
CA LYS A 222 7.47 -15.34 9.50
C LYS A 222 6.93 -14.13 10.24
N GLU A 223 6.08 -14.35 11.24
CA GLU A 223 5.59 -13.31 12.14
C GLU A 223 6.33 -13.33 13.46
N THR A 224 6.81 -12.18 13.90
CA THR A 224 7.29 -11.92 15.25
C THR A 224 6.32 -11.03 16.00
N PHE A 225 6.66 -10.61 17.22
CA PHE A 225 5.84 -9.65 17.97
C PHE A 225 5.74 -8.31 17.23
N ASP A 226 6.86 -7.79 16.71
CA ASP A 226 6.95 -6.44 16.16
C ASP A 226 7.00 -6.41 14.62
N TYR A 227 7.35 -7.52 13.95
CA TYR A 227 7.65 -7.54 12.53
C TYR A 227 6.95 -8.67 11.77
N TYR A 228 6.63 -8.40 10.50
CA TYR A 228 6.54 -9.39 9.45
C TYR A 228 7.93 -9.52 8.81
N ILE A 229 8.42 -10.74 8.66
CA ILE A 229 9.71 -11.04 8.03
C ILE A 229 9.41 -11.86 6.79
N LEU A 230 9.68 -11.29 5.62
CA LEU A 230 9.55 -11.98 4.34
C LEU A 230 10.95 -12.35 3.86
N SER A 231 11.15 -13.60 3.46
CA SER A 231 12.44 -14.04 2.96
C SER A 231 12.32 -15.01 1.79
N VAL A 232 13.30 -14.96 0.90
CA VAL A 232 13.48 -15.89 -0.22
C VAL A 232 14.95 -16.20 -0.39
N GLU A 233 15.24 -17.44 -0.73
CA GLU A 233 16.58 -17.95 -1.01
C GLU A 233 16.57 -18.64 -2.38
N HIS A 234 17.59 -18.36 -3.15
CA HIS A 234 17.84 -18.99 -4.45
C HIS A 234 19.23 -19.62 -4.45
N GLU A 235 19.32 -20.84 -4.92
CA GLU A 235 20.59 -21.56 -5.14
C GLU A 235 20.86 -21.73 -6.63
N ASN A 236 22.12 -21.62 -7.05
CA ASN A 236 22.54 -21.73 -8.44
C ASN A 236 21.68 -20.91 -9.39
N TRP A 237 21.47 -19.66 -9.03
CA TRP A 237 20.44 -18.80 -9.59
C TRP A 237 21.00 -17.74 -10.53
N LEU A 238 20.24 -17.45 -11.58
CA LEU A 238 20.43 -16.31 -12.47
C LEU A 238 19.07 -15.64 -12.66
N PRO A 239 18.94 -14.34 -12.44
CA PRO A 239 17.69 -13.61 -12.70
C PRO A 239 17.17 -13.88 -14.12
N SER A 240 15.86 -13.92 -14.30
CA SER A 240 15.22 -14.24 -15.59
C SER A 240 15.39 -13.12 -16.62
N SER A 241 15.43 -11.86 -16.17
CA SER A 241 15.60 -10.66 -16.99
C SER A 241 16.50 -9.63 -16.32
N ASN A 242 16.93 -8.61 -17.07
CA ASN A 242 17.78 -7.53 -16.57
C ASN A 242 17.02 -6.54 -15.68
N ASP A 243 15.71 -6.49 -15.80
CA ASP A 243 14.77 -5.64 -15.08
C ASP A 243 14.04 -6.38 -13.95
N GLU A 244 14.46 -7.60 -13.63
CA GLU A 244 13.86 -8.38 -12.56
C GLU A 244 14.09 -7.72 -11.20
N VAL A 245 12.99 -7.56 -10.44
CA VAL A 245 13.00 -6.95 -9.12
C VAL A 245 12.36 -7.88 -8.08
N ILE A 246 12.84 -7.78 -6.85
CA ILE A 246 12.14 -8.28 -5.67
C ILE A 246 11.54 -7.10 -4.93
N GLY A 247 10.23 -7.12 -4.73
CA GLY A 247 9.50 -6.04 -4.07
C GLY A 247 8.57 -6.54 -2.98
N VAL A 248 8.39 -5.70 -1.97
CA VAL A 248 7.42 -5.89 -0.89
C VAL A 248 6.51 -4.68 -0.81
N ARG A 249 5.21 -4.93 -0.63
CA ARG A 249 4.18 -3.89 -0.54
C ARG A 249 3.35 -4.09 0.72
N TRP A 250 3.01 -3.00 1.38
CA TRP A 250 2.08 -2.99 2.51
C TRP A 250 1.24 -1.73 2.50
N ASN A 251 0.10 -1.77 3.19
CA ASN A 251 -0.74 -0.60 3.33
C ASN A 251 -0.87 -0.18 4.80
N ASN A 252 -1.09 1.12 5.01
CA ASN A 252 -1.39 1.70 6.31
C ASN A 252 -2.72 2.46 6.24
N THR A 253 -3.79 1.80 6.68
CA THR A 253 -5.14 2.36 6.68
C THR A 253 -5.65 2.76 8.08
N THR A 254 -4.78 2.79 9.08
CA THR A 254 -5.15 2.88 10.49
C THR A 254 -5.91 4.16 10.88
N GLY A 255 -5.73 5.27 10.15
CA GLY A 255 -6.38 6.55 10.52
C GLY A 255 -7.87 6.63 10.20
N ASN A 256 -8.34 5.97 9.16
CA ASN A 256 -9.64 6.25 8.55
C ASN A 256 -10.75 5.29 8.98
N ARG A 257 -10.43 4.04 9.30
CA ARG A 257 -11.44 3.06 9.74
C ARG A 257 -12.13 3.47 11.04
N ILE A 258 -11.40 4.10 11.96
CA ILE A 258 -11.96 4.58 13.24
C ILE A 258 -12.94 5.74 13.02
N TRP A 259 -12.58 6.74 12.21
CA TRP A 259 -13.47 7.86 11.89
C TRP A 259 -14.71 7.42 11.12
N PHE A 260 -14.55 6.45 10.23
CA PHE A 260 -15.68 5.92 9.48
C PHE A 260 -16.60 5.07 10.35
N ALA A 261 -16.06 4.26 11.26
CA ALA A 261 -16.86 3.56 12.27
C ALA A 261 -17.61 4.57 13.18
N ILE A 262 -16.97 5.63 13.63
CA ILE A 262 -17.59 6.70 14.41
C ILE A 262 -18.71 7.40 13.62
N LEU A 263 -18.50 7.71 12.35
CA LEU A 263 -19.52 8.29 11.46
C LEU A 263 -20.71 7.34 11.25
N LEU A 264 -20.45 6.05 11.01
CA LEU A 264 -21.49 5.04 10.85
C LEU A 264 -22.28 4.80 12.15
N PHE A 265 -21.60 4.50 13.23
CA PHE A 265 -22.26 4.20 14.51
C PHE A 265 -22.83 5.46 15.19
N GLY A 266 -22.24 6.63 14.94
CA GLY A 266 -22.75 7.91 15.43
C GLY A 266 -23.93 8.44 14.64
N SER A 267 -24.02 8.19 13.33
CA SER A 267 -25.12 8.66 12.48
C SER A 267 -26.41 7.86 12.65
N VAL A 268 -26.32 6.56 12.95
CA VAL A 268 -27.50 5.70 13.14
C VAL A 268 -28.42 6.17 14.27
N PRO A 269 -27.92 6.48 15.48
CA PRO A 269 -28.75 7.04 16.56
C PRO A 269 -29.35 8.38 16.17
N VAL A 270 -28.62 9.28 15.54
CA VAL A 270 -29.09 10.59 15.11
C VAL A 270 -30.21 10.45 14.08
N LEU A 271 -30.03 9.60 13.09
CA LEU A 271 -31.06 9.32 12.08
C LEU A 271 -32.31 8.71 12.72
N SER A 272 -32.17 7.82 13.69
CA SER A 272 -33.27 7.21 14.45
C SER A 272 -34.06 8.23 15.25
N ILE A 273 -33.39 9.20 15.86
CA ILE A 273 -34.01 10.30 16.57
C ILE A 273 -34.79 11.21 15.61
N ILE A 274 -34.20 11.56 14.47
CA ILE A 274 -34.86 12.39 13.44
C ILE A 274 -36.12 11.67 12.91
N ILE A 275 -36.06 10.41 12.62
CA ILE A 275 -37.19 9.60 12.17
C ILE A 275 -38.28 9.55 13.26
N ALA A 276 -37.92 9.37 14.53
CA ALA A 276 -38.85 9.38 15.63
C ALA A 276 -39.58 10.71 15.78
N ILE A 277 -38.86 11.83 15.61
CA ILE A 277 -39.43 13.20 15.66
C ILE A 277 -40.40 13.40 14.48
N LEU A 278 -40.04 12.98 13.28
CA LEU A 278 -40.91 13.08 12.10
C LEU A 278 -42.17 12.23 12.25
N ILE A 279 -42.08 11.01 12.75
CA ILE A 279 -43.22 10.14 13.02
C ILE A 279 -44.15 10.80 14.06
N ASN A 280 -43.60 11.42 15.12
CA ASN A 280 -44.41 12.14 16.11
C ASN A 280 -45.10 13.39 15.53
N LYS A 281 -44.41 14.15 14.64
CA LYS A 281 -45.03 15.27 13.93
C LYS A 281 -46.19 14.82 13.04
N ILE A 282 -46.02 13.75 12.28
CA ILE A 282 -47.05 13.20 11.41
C ILE A 282 -48.26 12.74 12.24
N LYS A 283 -48.02 12.03 13.35
CA LYS A 283 -49.10 11.63 14.25
C LYS A 283 -49.88 12.81 14.81
N LYS A 284 -49.21 13.90 15.24
CA LYS A 284 -49.88 15.11 15.72
C LYS A 284 -50.70 15.76 14.63
N SER A 285 -50.23 15.81 13.37
CA SER A 285 -50.99 16.39 12.27
C SER A 285 -52.22 15.55 11.92
N GLU A 286 -52.18 14.22 11.98
CA GLU A 286 -53.32 13.34 11.77
C GLU A 286 -54.39 13.50 12.84
N VAL A 287 -54.02 13.75 14.11
CA VAL A 287 -54.95 14.05 15.21
C VAL A 287 -55.65 15.38 14.94
N TRP A 288 -54.91 16.41 14.54
CA TRP A 288 -55.49 17.74 14.20
C TRP A 288 -56.51 17.65 13.05
N VAL A 289 -56.19 16.90 11.98
CA VAL A 289 -57.10 16.71 10.84
C VAL A 289 -58.37 15.95 11.26
N ARG A 290 -58.27 15.03 12.19
CA ARG A 290 -59.42 14.27 12.71
C ARG A 290 -60.31 15.15 13.59
N ASP A 291 -59.74 15.99 14.44
CA ASP A 291 -60.45 16.92 15.29
C ASP A 291 -61.16 18.01 14.46
N TYR A 292 -60.53 18.47 13.35
CA TYR A 292 -61.11 19.41 12.41
C TYR A 292 -62.33 18.81 11.68
N LYS A 293 -62.26 17.58 11.23
CA LYS A 293 -63.38 16.88 10.60
C LYS A 293 -64.57 16.63 11.51
N ASN A 294 -64.29 16.44 12.81
CA ASN A 294 -65.32 16.28 13.81
C ASN A 294 -66.02 17.61 14.18
N LEU A 295 -65.38 18.74 13.95
CA LEU A 295 -65.95 20.08 14.15
C LEU A 295 -66.77 20.57 12.96
N GLU A 296 -66.56 20.05 11.75
CA GLU A 296 -67.30 20.42 10.53
C GLU A 296 -68.54 19.56 10.26
N THR A 297 -68.84 18.58 11.07
CA THR A 297 -70.13 17.88 11.03
C THR A 297 -71.06 18.55 12.06
N PRO A 298 -71.88 19.56 11.67
CA PRO A 298 -72.95 20.00 12.53
C PRO A 298 -73.92 18.85 12.67
N GLU A 299 -74.23 18.49 13.94
CA GLU A 299 -75.39 17.63 14.23
C GLU A 299 -76.62 18.21 13.53
N GLN A 300 -77.10 17.53 12.52
CA GLN A 300 -78.48 17.72 12.07
C GLN A 300 -79.39 17.22 13.24
N SER A 301 -79.48 18.06 14.26
CA SER A 301 -80.51 17.88 15.28
C SER A 301 -81.85 18.07 14.62
N GLY A 302 -82.63 17.11 14.78
CA GLY A 302 -83.94 16.88 14.19
C GLY A 302 -84.86 18.08 13.98
N SER A 303 -85.35 18.09 12.78
CA SER A 303 -86.56 18.90 12.45
C SER A 303 -87.72 18.48 13.33
N PRO A 304 -88.34 19.40 14.07
CA PRO A 304 -89.57 19.11 14.74
C PRO A 304 -90.73 19.10 13.71
N THR A 305 -91.25 17.95 13.43
CA THR A 305 -92.52 17.75 12.70
C THR A 305 -93.62 18.48 13.45
N ALA A 306 -94.00 19.67 12.97
CA ALA A 306 -95.20 20.36 13.38
C ALA A 306 -96.43 19.55 12.94
N LYS A 307 -97.14 18.93 13.89
CA LYS A 307 -98.53 18.50 13.78
C LYS A 307 -99.42 19.75 13.70
N VAL A 308 -99.83 20.12 12.53
CA VAL A 308 -100.98 20.98 12.32
C VAL A 308 -102.24 20.13 12.39
N GLN A 309 -102.94 20.15 13.46
CA GLN A 309 -104.24 19.48 13.63
C GLN A 309 -105.35 20.49 13.19
N GLU A 310 -106.10 19.99 12.21
CA GLU A 310 -107.39 20.48 11.79
C GLU A 310 -108.34 20.75 13.02
N ASN A 311 -108.81 21.96 13.11
CA ASN A 311 -110.10 22.20 13.72
C ASN A 311 -110.75 23.43 13.09
N MET A 312 -111.47 23.12 12.06
CA MET A 312 -112.54 24.01 11.57
C MET A 312 -113.80 23.19 11.35
N LYS A 313 -114.67 23.18 12.25
CA LYS A 313 -116.07 23.02 11.93
C LYS A 313 -116.96 23.71 13.00
N SER A 314 -117.83 24.47 12.39
CA SER A 314 -119.17 24.85 12.88
C SER A 314 -119.24 26.18 13.70
N SER A 315 -119.83 27.18 13.19
CA SER A 315 -121.25 27.39 13.04
C SER A 315 -121.57 28.79 12.48
N LYS A 316 -122.45 28.74 11.60
CA LYS A 316 -123.27 29.76 11.00
C LYS A 316 -122.62 30.79 10.12
#